data_90bcceba103e35111f0c8b597f44a0fd
#
_entry.id   90bcceba103e35111f0c8b597f44a0fd
#
_cell.length_a   1.000
_cell.length_b   1.000
_cell.length_c   1.000
_cell.angle_alpha   90.00
_cell.angle_beta   90.00
_cell.angle_gamma   90.00
#
_symmetry.space_group_name_H-M   'P 1'
#
loop_
_entity.id
_entity.type
_entity.pdbx_description
1 polymer ?
#
loop_
_entity_poly.entity_id
_entity_poly.type
_entity_poly.pdbx_seq_one_letter_code
_entity_poly.pdbx_strand_id
1 'polypeptide(L)'
;IIPIMKFALCNEVFQHLSLEDGFSRIAEIGYQGVEIAPFTLLENPLEINESDADRCIEAAKSAGIEIVGLHWLMAKTEGLHLTHPDEGMRSAACEYLKKLTLLTASMGGDTMVLGSPQQRNLEPGTPYEEAFERAVTIIREVSELAGKHGITLAVEPLSPVETSFLSSCREARRFIAAVNRPACRMHLDMKAMAHEPAGTLATIYDHRWEVAHFHGNDVNHRGPGQGPTDLHAVARALREIKYEGWVSVCLLY
;
A
#
# COMPACT_ATOMS: atom_id res chain seq x y z
N ILE A 1 -2.86 -20.47 20.48
CA ILE A 1 -3.69 -20.22 19.30
C ILE A 1 -2.73 -19.66 18.26
N ILE A 2 -2.55 -20.34 17.14
CA ILE A 2 -1.77 -19.80 16.00
C ILE A 2 -2.66 -18.72 15.39
N PRO A 3 -2.21 -17.46 15.28
CA PRO A 3 -3.00 -16.43 14.63
C PRO A 3 -3.30 -16.84 13.18
N ILE A 4 -4.56 -16.80 12.81
CA ILE A 4 -5.00 -17.10 11.45
C ILE A 4 -4.77 -15.80 10.66
N MET A 5 -3.87 -15.83 9.68
CA MET A 5 -3.71 -14.72 8.75
C MET A 5 -5.02 -14.49 8.02
N LYS A 6 -5.43 -13.24 7.89
CA LYS A 6 -6.57 -12.83 7.08
C LYS A 6 -6.11 -12.52 5.66
N PHE A 7 -6.95 -12.83 4.69
CA PHE A 7 -6.67 -12.59 3.28
C PHE A 7 -7.63 -11.57 2.69
N ALA A 8 -7.07 -10.63 1.93
CA ALA A 8 -7.82 -9.63 1.20
C ALA A 8 -7.44 -9.63 -0.29
N LEU A 9 -8.25 -8.98 -1.10
CA LEU A 9 -7.98 -8.75 -2.51
C LEU A 9 -8.07 -7.26 -2.82
N CYS A 10 -7.14 -6.77 -3.62
CA CYS A 10 -7.17 -5.41 -4.12
C CYS A 10 -8.24 -5.27 -5.21
N ASN A 11 -9.08 -4.26 -5.10
CA ASN A 11 -10.31 -4.15 -5.89
C ASN A 11 -10.12 -3.85 -7.37
N GLU A 12 -8.96 -3.34 -7.79
CA GLU A 12 -8.67 -3.06 -9.20
C GLU A 12 -8.71 -4.29 -10.09
N VAL A 13 -8.60 -5.49 -9.51
CA VAL A 13 -8.79 -6.76 -10.24
C VAL A 13 -10.18 -6.83 -10.88
N PHE A 14 -11.15 -6.18 -10.28
CA PHE A 14 -12.53 -6.12 -10.74
C PHE A 14 -12.98 -4.71 -11.15
N GLN A 15 -12.05 -3.81 -11.52
CA GLN A 15 -12.36 -2.43 -11.95
C GLN A 15 -13.32 -2.33 -13.15
N HIS A 16 -13.58 -3.42 -13.85
CA HIS A 16 -14.55 -3.52 -14.94
C HIS A 16 -15.99 -3.80 -14.47
N LEU A 17 -16.18 -4.10 -13.19
CA LEU A 17 -17.48 -4.31 -12.55
C LEU A 17 -17.91 -3.05 -11.78
N SER A 18 -19.18 -3.02 -11.33
CA SER A 18 -19.59 -2.06 -10.32
C SER A 18 -18.85 -2.31 -9.00
N LEU A 19 -18.79 -1.32 -8.12
CA LEU A 19 -18.16 -1.47 -6.80
C LEU A 19 -18.80 -2.63 -6.01
N GLU A 20 -20.14 -2.68 -6.02
CA GLU A 20 -20.97 -3.66 -5.33
C GLU A 20 -20.74 -5.07 -5.87
N ASP A 21 -20.74 -5.24 -7.19
CA ASP A 21 -20.48 -6.53 -7.84
C ASP A 21 -19.04 -6.99 -7.61
N GLY A 22 -18.07 -6.06 -7.66
CA GLY A 22 -16.67 -6.35 -7.37
C GLY A 22 -16.46 -6.86 -5.96
N PHE A 23 -17.06 -6.22 -4.95
CA PHE A 23 -16.95 -6.64 -3.55
C PHE A 23 -17.68 -7.96 -3.30
N SER A 24 -18.86 -8.17 -3.91
CA SER A 24 -19.56 -9.44 -3.87
C SER A 24 -18.71 -10.57 -4.46
N ARG A 25 -18.02 -10.30 -5.56
CA ARG A 25 -17.12 -11.26 -6.19
C ARG A 25 -15.91 -11.62 -5.33
N ILE A 26 -15.33 -10.63 -4.64
CA ILE A 26 -14.26 -10.84 -3.65
C ILE A 26 -14.72 -11.78 -2.54
N ALA A 27 -15.91 -11.55 -1.99
CA ALA A 27 -16.52 -12.39 -0.96
C ALA A 27 -16.79 -13.82 -1.46
N GLU A 28 -17.36 -13.98 -2.65
CA GLU A 28 -17.65 -15.29 -3.27
C GLU A 28 -16.40 -16.16 -3.46
N ILE A 29 -15.24 -15.54 -3.78
CA ILE A 29 -13.96 -16.23 -3.91
C ILE A 29 -13.45 -16.71 -2.55
N GLY A 30 -13.89 -16.09 -1.44
CA GLY A 30 -13.56 -16.47 -0.07
C GLY A 30 -12.56 -15.54 0.62
N TYR A 31 -12.28 -14.35 0.07
CA TYR A 31 -11.50 -13.33 0.77
C TYR A 31 -12.34 -12.69 1.90
N GLN A 32 -11.66 -12.36 3.00
CA GLN A 32 -12.29 -11.73 4.16
C GLN A 32 -12.27 -10.20 4.11
N GLY A 33 -11.46 -9.63 3.23
CA GLY A 33 -11.31 -8.18 3.12
C GLY A 33 -11.05 -7.70 1.71
N VAL A 34 -11.20 -6.39 1.55
CA VAL A 34 -10.88 -5.65 0.32
C VAL A 34 -9.94 -4.51 0.63
N GLU A 35 -8.95 -4.31 -0.24
CA GLU A 35 -8.07 -3.16 -0.27
C GLU A 35 -8.41 -2.32 -1.49
N ILE A 36 -8.59 -1.02 -1.32
CA ILE A 36 -9.24 -0.17 -2.33
C ILE A 36 -8.20 0.78 -2.95
N ALA A 37 -8.15 0.82 -4.28
CA ALA A 37 -7.41 1.83 -5.02
C ALA A 37 -8.30 3.04 -5.31
N PRO A 38 -7.97 4.27 -4.89
CA PRO A 38 -8.82 5.45 -5.07
C PRO A 38 -9.27 5.69 -6.51
N PHE A 39 -8.40 5.41 -7.49
CA PHE A 39 -8.71 5.59 -8.91
C PHE A 39 -9.76 4.61 -9.48
N THR A 40 -10.15 3.60 -8.72
CA THR A 40 -11.23 2.68 -9.11
C THR A 40 -12.62 3.20 -8.73
N LEU A 41 -12.66 4.19 -7.84
CA LEU A 41 -13.91 4.77 -7.34
C LEU A 41 -14.38 5.93 -8.21
N LEU A 42 -13.44 6.70 -8.77
CA LEU A 42 -13.70 7.92 -9.55
C LEU A 42 -12.70 8.04 -10.70
N GLU A 43 -13.13 8.68 -11.80
CA GLU A 43 -12.25 9.01 -12.92
C GLU A 43 -11.13 9.97 -12.47
N ASN A 44 -11.46 10.97 -11.63
CA ASN A 44 -10.50 11.85 -11.00
C ASN A 44 -10.35 11.50 -9.50
N PRO A 45 -9.31 10.79 -9.08
CA PRO A 45 -9.14 10.39 -7.68
C PRO A 45 -9.02 11.57 -6.70
N LEU A 46 -8.66 12.77 -7.18
CA LEU A 46 -8.56 13.95 -6.33
C LEU A 46 -9.93 14.41 -5.77
N GLU A 47 -11.02 14.02 -6.41
CA GLU A 47 -12.38 14.38 -6.04
C GLU A 47 -13.00 13.44 -5.00
N ILE A 48 -12.34 12.32 -4.67
CA ILE A 48 -12.83 11.35 -3.67
C ILE A 48 -13.28 12.06 -2.40
N ASN A 49 -14.41 11.64 -1.84
CA ASN A 49 -15.05 12.32 -0.72
C ASN A 49 -15.80 11.32 0.20
N GLU A 50 -16.48 11.85 1.23
CA GLU A 50 -17.22 11.05 2.21
C GLU A 50 -18.33 10.19 1.58
N SER A 51 -19.00 10.68 0.52
CA SER A 51 -20.03 9.89 -0.17
C SER A 51 -19.45 8.65 -0.84
N ASP A 52 -18.21 8.72 -1.34
CA ASP A 52 -17.52 7.56 -1.90
C ASP A 52 -17.12 6.57 -0.80
N ALA A 53 -16.71 7.07 0.36
CA ALA A 53 -16.46 6.25 1.52
C ALA A 53 -17.73 5.52 1.99
N ASP A 54 -18.86 6.21 2.06
CA ASP A 54 -20.16 5.63 2.43
C ASP A 54 -20.55 4.51 1.46
N ARG A 55 -20.36 4.70 0.15
CA ARG A 55 -20.61 3.65 -0.85
C ARG A 55 -19.72 2.43 -0.62
N CYS A 56 -18.43 2.62 -0.31
CA CYS A 56 -17.53 1.52 0.01
C CYS A 56 -17.99 0.75 1.26
N ILE A 57 -18.41 1.47 2.31
CA ILE A 57 -18.92 0.87 3.55
C ILE A 57 -20.17 0.01 3.27
N GLU A 58 -21.15 0.53 2.53
CA GLU A 58 -22.37 -0.20 2.21
C GLU A 58 -22.09 -1.42 1.32
N ALA A 59 -21.20 -1.31 0.33
CA ALA A 59 -20.80 -2.42 -0.52
C ALA A 59 -20.09 -3.53 0.28
N ALA A 60 -19.13 -3.17 1.14
CA ALA A 60 -18.41 -4.12 1.98
C ALA A 60 -19.35 -4.83 2.97
N LYS A 61 -20.24 -4.07 3.62
CA LYS A 61 -21.25 -4.59 4.53
C LYS A 61 -22.21 -5.57 3.81
N SER A 62 -22.67 -5.22 2.62
CA SER A 62 -23.55 -6.06 1.82
C SER A 62 -22.87 -7.36 1.38
N ALA A 63 -21.58 -7.30 1.06
CA ALA A 63 -20.76 -8.46 0.70
C ALA A 63 -20.29 -9.28 1.92
N GLY A 64 -20.37 -8.73 3.13
CA GLY A 64 -19.90 -9.39 4.36
C GLY A 64 -18.37 -9.47 4.46
N ILE A 65 -17.65 -8.50 3.92
CA ILE A 65 -16.17 -8.40 3.98
C ILE A 65 -15.72 -7.12 4.70
N GLU A 66 -14.49 -7.13 5.21
CA GLU A 66 -13.87 -5.98 5.89
C GLU A 66 -13.17 -5.06 4.87
N ILE A 67 -13.16 -3.75 5.10
CA ILE A 67 -12.30 -2.83 4.37
C ILE A 67 -10.95 -2.80 5.09
N VAL A 68 -9.88 -3.22 4.41
CA VAL A 68 -8.51 -3.20 4.94
C VAL A 68 -7.96 -1.78 4.94
N GLY A 69 -8.14 -1.08 3.84
CA GLY A 69 -7.66 0.27 3.66
C GLY A 69 -7.47 0.64 2.20
N LEU A 70 -6.53 1.55 1.96
CA LEU A 70 -6.25 2.07 0.63
C LEU A 70 -4.84 1.71 0.17
N HIS A 71 -4.68 1.45 -1.12
CA HIS A 71 -3.39 1.29 -1.77
C HIS A 71 -3.31 2.13 -3.06
N TRP A 72 -2.13 2.24 -3.68
CA TRP A 72 -1.93 3.07 -4.87
C TRP A 72 -2.46 4.49 -4.72
N LEU A 73 -2.20 5.08 -3.58
CA LEU A 73 -2.84 6.29 -3.07
C LEU A 73 -2.86 7.44 -4.06
N MET A 74 -1.79 7.64 -4.83
CA MET A 74 -1.67 8.76 -5.77
C MET A 74 -1.68 8.31 -7.24
N ALA A 75 -1.98 7.06 -7.54
CA ALA A 75 -2.06 6.59 -8.92
C ALA A 75 -3.14 7.34 -9.70
N LYS A 76 -2.85 7.64 -10.97
CA LYS A 76 -3.73 8.40 -11.88
C LYS A 76 -4.10 9.80 -11.38
N THR A 77 -3.30 10.39 -10.48
CA THR A 77 -3.43 11.80 -10.09
C THR A 77 -2.42 12.67 -10.85
N GLU A 78 -2.80 13.92 -11.10
CA GLU A 78 -1.92 14.94 -11.67
C GLU A 78 -1.61 16.03 -10.63
N GLY A 79 -0.44 16.65 -10.72
CA GLY A 79 -0.04 17.75 -9.82
C GLY A 79 0.36 17.33 -8.41
N LEU A 80 0.40 16.02 -8.11
CA LEU A 80 0.86 15.49 -6.83
C LEU A 80 2.23 14.84 -6.97
N HIS A 81 3.15 15.17 -6.08
CA HIS A 81 4.45 14.52 -6.08
C HIS A 81 5.18 14.67 -4.73
N LEU A 82 5.82 13.62 -4.24
CA LEU A 82 6.48 13.63 -2.91
C LEU A 82 7.86 14.27 -2.94
N THR A 83 8.60 14.12 -4.03
CA THR A 83 10.03 14.47 -4.13
C THR A 83 10.28 15.69 -5.01
N HIS A 84 9.27 16.19 -5.73
CA HIS A 84 9.40 17.27 -6.71
C HIS A 84 10.00 18.55 -6.11
N PRO A 85 10.83 19.32 -6.86
CA PRO A 85 11.32 20.63 -6.43
C PRO A 85 10.22 21.65 -6.15
N ASP A 86 9.11 21.59 -6.89
CA ASP A 86 7.97 22.49 -6.70
C ASP A 86 7.26 22.17 -5.37
N GLU A 87 7.20 23.16 -4.47
CA GLU A 87 6.56 23.05 -3.18
C GLU A 87 5.02 22.90 -3.30
N GLY A 88 4.41 23.49 -4.32
CA GLY A 88 2.98 23.38 -4.57
C GLY A 88 2.54 21.95 -4.81
N MET A 89 3.28 21.20 -5.63
CA MET A 89 3.02 19.78 -5.89
C MET A 89 3.20 18.93 -4.62
N ARG A 90 4.20 19.24 -3.80
CA ARG A 90 4.44 18.54 -2.55
C ARG A 90 3.35 18.82 -1.50
N SER A 91 2.95 20.09 -1.36
CA SER A 91 1.85 20.48 -0.46
C SER A 91 0.53 19.85 -0.88
N ALA A 92 0.23 19.84 -2.16
CA ALA A 92 -0.96 19.18 -2.70
C ALA A 92 -0.95 17.66 -2.39
N ALA A 93 0.21 16.99 -2.54
CA ALA A 93 0.35 15.58 -2.18
C ALA A 93 0.13 15.35 -0.67
N CYS A 94 0.66 16.23 0.19
CA CYS A 94 0.47 16.16 1.64
C CYS A 94 -1.03 16.25 2.01
N GLU A 95 -1.72 17.26 1.51
CA GLU A 95 -3.15 17.47 1.81
C GLU A 95 -4.02 16.34 1.27
N TYR A 96 -3.71 15.83 0.08
CA TYR A 96 -4.42 14.69 -0.48
C TYR A 96 -4.22 13.42 0.36
N LEU A 97 -3.01 13.11 0.79
CA LEU A 97 -2.73 11.96 1.65
C LEU A 97 -3.40 12.10 3.03
N LYS A 98 -3.48 13.29 3.59
CA LYS A 98 -4.24 13.56 4.82
C LYS A 98 -5.74 13.32 4.61
N LYS A 99 -6.30 13.78 3.49
CA LYS A 99 -7.68 13.51 3.12
C LYS A 99 -7.94 12.01 3.04
N LEU A 100 -7.08 11.26 2.34
CA LEU A 100 -7.19 9.80 2.28
C LEU A 100 -7.08 9.13 3.65
N THR A 101 -6.26 9.67 4.55
CA THR A 101 -6.15 9.16 5.94
C THR A 101 -7.50 9.25 6.67
N LEU A 102 -8.18 10.38 6.57
CA LEU A 102 -9.48 10.57 7.21
C LEU A 102 -10.55 9.67 6.58
N LEU A 103 -10.56 9.53 5.25
CA LEU A 103 -11.49 8.63 4.55
C LEU A 103 -11.22 7.17 4.89
N THR A 104 -9.96 6.74 4.98
CA THR A 104 -9.61 5.37 5.41
C THR A 104 -10.16 5.08 6.79
N ALA A 105 -9.97 6.02 7.73
CA ALA A 105 -10.50 5.89 9.08
C ALA A 105 -12.02 5.83 9.12
N SER A 106 -12.73 6.65 8.33
CA SER A 106 -14.20 6.64 8.27
C SER A 106 -14.74 5.33 7.69
N MET A 107 -14.03 4.71 6.77
CA MET A 107 -14.37 3.39 6.21
C MET A 107 -14.07 2.22 7.17
N GLY A 108 -13.43 2.47 8.31
CA GLY A 108 -13.02 1.42 9.25
C GLY A 108 -11.76 0.66 8.85
N GLY A 109 -11.06 1.11 7.80
CA GLY A 109 -9.75 0.59 7.42
C GLY A 109 -8.66 1.07 8.38
N ASP A 110 -7.54 0.36 8.41
CA ASP A 110 -6.38 0.66 9.29
C ASP A 110 -5.06 0.81 8.54
N THR A 111 -5.05 0.64 7.22
CA THR A 111 -3.84 0.59 6.42
C THR A 111 -3.92 1.48 5.17
N MET A 112 -2.84 2.18 4.88
CA MET A 112 -2.63 2.92 3.63
C MET A 112 -1.28 2.55 3.03
N VAL A 113 -1.25 1.98 1.81
CA VAL A 113 -0.01 1.56 1.15
C VAL A 113 0.53 2.65 0.23
N LEU A 114 1.70 3.18 0.59
CA LEU A 114 2.41 4.20 -0.17
C LEU A 114 3.32 3.56 -1.21
N GLY A 115 2.72 3.18 -2.37
CA GLY A 115 3.39 2.44 -3.45
C GLY A 115 3.40 3.13 -4.83
N SER A 116 2.82 4.33 -4.99
CA SER A 116 2.70 4.99 -6.30
C SER A 116 4.07 5.44 -6.86
N PRO A 117 4.64 4.78 -7.89
CA PRO A 117 6.00 5.08 -8.35
C PRO A 117 6.13 6.44 -9.03
N GLN A 118 5.18 6.81 -9.88
CA GLN A 118 5.25 8.05 -10.69
C GLN A 118 5.27 9.31 -9.82
N GLN A 119 4.53 9.31 -8.71
CA GLN A 119 4.43 10.46 -7.81
C GLN A 119 5.55 10.55 -6.79
N ARG A 120 6.61 9.74 -6.95
CA ARG A 120 7.80 9.79 -6.09
C ARG A 120 9.13 9.65 -6.83
N ASN A 121 9.12 9.40 -8.14
CA ASN A 121 10.35 9.31 -8.94
C ASN A 121 11.17 10.59 -8.83
N LEU A 122 12.48 10.46 -8.99
CA LEU A 122 13.37 11.62 -8.98
C LEU A 122 13.22 12.40 -10.29
N GLU A 123 13.00 13.69 -10.18
CA GLU A 123 13.09 14.59 -11.32
C GLU A 123 14.54 14.66 -11.84
N PRO A 124 14.74 14.78 -13.16
CA PRO A 124 16.07 14.87 -13.75
C PRO A 124 16.94 15.94 -13.07
N GLY A 125 18.12 15.56 -12.62
CA GLY A 125 19.05 16.44 -11.94
C GLY A 125 18.78 16.71 -10.46
N THR A 126 17.74 16.12 -9.88
CA THR A 126 17.47 16.24 -8.44
C THR A 126 18.37 15.26 -7.66
N PRO A 127 19.20 15.75 -6.72
CA PRO A 127 19.97 14.88 -5.83
C PRO A 127 19.04 14.02 -4.96
N TYR A 128 19.39 12.73 -4.80
CA TYR A 128 18.60 11.78 -4.01
C TYR A 128 18.33 12.30 -2.58
N GLU A 129 19.34 12.84 -1.91
CA GLU A 129 19.19 13.30 -0.52
C GLU A 129 18.23 14.49 -0.39
N GLU A 130 18.19 15.39 -1.35
CA GLU A 130 17.21 16.49 -1.34
C GLU A 130 15.78 15.96 -1.53
N ALA A 131 15.59 15.03 -2.47
CA ALA A 131 14.31 14.35 -2.69
C ALA A 131 13.87 13.59 -1.43
N PHE A 132 14.82 12.91 -0.78
CA PHE A 132 14.61 12.17 0.46
C PHE A 132 14.09 13.08 1.59
N GLU A 133 14.75 14.20 1.86
CA GLU A 133 14.34 15.15 2.91
C GLU A 133 12.96 15.77 2.62
N ARG A 134 12.66 16.08 1.36
CA ARG A 134 11.33 16.56 0.95
C ARG A 134 10.25 15.54 1.26
N ALA A 135 10.44 14.28 0.85
CA ALA A 135 9.49 13.22 1.09
C ALA A 135 9.34 12.90 2.60
N VAL A 136 10.45 12.88 3.36
CA VAL A 136 10.43 12.68 4.83
C VAL A 136 9.56 13.72 5.51
N THR A 137 9.66 14.99 5.11
CA THR A 137 8.87 16.08 5.69
C THR A 137 7.38 15.84 5.52
N ILE A 138 6.94 15.51 4.31
CA ILE A 138 5.53 15.23 4.01
C ILE A 138 5.04 14.00 4.76
N ILE A 139 5.77 12.89 4.64
CA ILE A 139 5.32 11.61 5.20
C ILE A 139 5.34 11.63 6.73
N ARG A 140 6.20 12.44 7.35
CA ARG A 140 6.17 12.67 8.81
C ARG A 140 4.85 13.31 9.24
N GLU A 141 4.41 14.34 8.53
CA GLU A 141 3.16 15.05 8.81
C GLU A 141 1.93 14.16 8.58
N VAL A 142 1.88 13.45 7.45
CA VAL A 142 0.81 12.50 7.17
C VAL A 142 0.77 11.37 8.21
N SER A 143 1.93 10.81 8.56
CA SER A 143 2.02 9.72 9.55
C SER A 143 1.62 10.16 10.96
N GLU A 144 1.81 11.44 11.31
CA GLU A 144 1.33 11.97 12.58
C GLU A 144 -0.20 12.00 12.63
N LEU A 145 -0.85 12.44 11.54
CA LEU A 145 -2.31 12.38 11.43
C LEU A 145 -2.80 10.93 11.42
N ALA A 146 -2.17 10.07 10.62
CA ALA A 146 -2.50 8.65 10.51
C ALA A 146 -2.48 7.98 11.88
N GLY A 147 -1.45 8.21 12.69
CA GLY A 147 -1.35 7.65 14.04
C GLY A 147 -2.45 8.10 14.97
N LYS A 148 -2.95 9.35 14.86
CA LYS A 148 -4.08 9.85 15.66
C LYS A 148 -5.40 9.14 15.34
N HIS A 149 -5.51 8.60 14.12
CA HIS A 149 -6.69 7.89 13.63
C HIS A 149 -6.53 6.37 13.61
N GLY A 150 -5.44 5.84 14.16
CA GLY A 150 -5.18 4.39 14.17
C GLY A 150 -4.79 3.81 12.82
N ILE A 151 -4.41 4.66 11.85
CA ILE A 151 -4.01 4.24 10.50
C ILE A 151 -2.51 4.01 10.45
N THR A 152 -2.10 2.93 9.82
CA THR A 152 -0.71 2.65 9.45
C THR A 152 -0.45 3.12 8.02
N LEU A 153 0.54 3.99 7.83
CA LEU A 153 1.08 4.33 6.52
C LEU A 153 2.20 3.34 6.20
N ALA A 154 1.91 2.38 5.36
CA ALA A 154 2.80 1.29 4.99
C ALA A 154 3.62 1.68 3.75
N VAL A 155 4.91 1.98 3.94
CA VAL A 155 5.82 2.39 2.87
C VAL A 155 6.25 1.17 2.07
N GLU A 156 5.96 1.18 0.79
CA GLU A 156 6.29 0.11 -0.14
C GLU A 156 7.59 0.40 -0.89
N PRO A 157 8.68 -0.33 -0.64
CA PRO A 157 9.81 -0.36 -1.55
C PRO A 157 9.38 -1.08 -2.83
N LEU A 158 9.62 -0.44 -3.96
CA LEU A 158 9.38 -1.04 -5.29
C LEU A 158 10.71 -1.46 -5.92
N SER A 159 10.65 -2.20 -7.02
CA SER A 159 11.86 -2.58 -7.73
C SER A 159 12.55 -1.36 -8.41
N PRO A 160 13.88 -1.41 -8.63
CA PRO A 160 14.58 -0.36 -9.37
C PRO A 160 14.09 -0.16 -10.82
N VAL A 161 13.32 -1.12 -11.35
CA VAL A 161 12.70 -1.02 -12.68
C VAL A 161 11.47 -0.12 -12.65
N GLU A 162 10.81 -0.04 -11.50
CA GLU A 162 9.55 0.70 -11.32
C GLU A 162 9.77 2.12 -10.78
N THR A 163 10.80 2.31 -9.96
CA THR A 163 11.02 3.60 -9.29
C THR A 163 12.50 3.92 -9.10
N SER A 164 12.83 5.20 -9.15
CA SER A 164 14.15 5.73 -8.79
C SER A 164 14.25 6.18 -7.32
N PHE A 165 13.17 6.04 -6.54
CA PHE A 165 13.10 6.47 -5.15
C PHE A 165 12.48 5.40 -4.25
N LEU A 166 13.14 5.03 -3.17
CA LEU A 166 12.79 3.91 -2.29
C LEU A 166 12.70 2.59 -3.07
N SER A 167 13.77 2.26 -3.78
CA SER A 167 13.88 1.10 -4.66
C SER A 167 14.42 -0.16 -3.98
N SER A 168 14.53 -0.16 -2.67
CA SER A 168 14.91 -1.33 -1.85
C SER A 168 14.35 -1.22 -0.44
N CYS A 169 14.20 -2.38 0.22
CA CYS A 169 13.82 -2.45 1.63
C CYS A 169 14.82 -1.71 2.54
N ARG A 170 16.11 -1.69 2.18
CA ARG A 170 17.12 -0.90 2.90
C ARG A 170 16.85 0.60 2.83
N GLU A 171 16.50 1.13 1.66
CA GLU A 171 16.14 2.54 1.51
C GLU A 171 14.84 2.87 2.25
N ALA A 172 13.84 2.00 2.15
CA ALA A 172 12.59 2.18 2.88
C ALA A 172 12.80 2.15 4.41
N ARG A 173 13.64 1.25 4.93
CA ARG A 173 14.03 1.23 6.36
C ARG A 173 14.68 2.55 6.79
N ARG A 174 15.62 3.08 6.00
CA ARG A 174 16.24 4.38 6.25
C ARG A 174 15.20 5.51 6.27
N PHE A 175 14.28 5.47 5.32
CA PHE A 175 13.20 6.44 5.19
C PHE A 175 12.24 6.41 6.40
N ILE A 176 11.77 5.23 6.78
CA ILE A 176 10.90 5.02 7.95
C ILE A 176 11.57 5.53 9.23
N ALA A 177 12.87 5.22 9.40
CA ALA A 177 13.65 5.71 10.53
C ALA A 177 13.76 7.25 10.54
N ALA A 178 13.94 7.90 9.39
CA ALA A 178 14.00 9.34 9.26
C ALA A 178 12.64 10.00 9.49
N VAL A 179 11.54 9.39 9.03
CA VAL A 179 10.16 9.85 9.33
C VAL A 179 9.90 9.84 10.83
N ASN A 180 10.38 8.81 11.54
CA ASN A 180 10.33 8.69 12.99
C ASN A 180 8.91 8.91 13.56
N ARG A 181 7.94 8.17 13.04
CA ARG A 181 6.57 8.10 13.53
C ARG A 181 6.13 6.63 13.61
N PRO A 182 5.49 6.19 14.72
CA PRO A 182 5.06 4.80 14.88
C PRO A 182 4.08 4.31 13.78
N ALA A 183 3.30 5.23 13.22
CA ALA A 183 2.35 4.94 12.14
C ALA A 183 3.02 4.75 10.78
N CYS A 184 4.30 5.13 10.60
CA CYS A 184 5.05 4.90 9.37
C CYS A 184 5.79 3.58 9.49
N ARG A 185 5.38 2.57 8.71
CA ARG A 185 5.91 1.22 8.79
C ARG A 185 6.23 0.64 7.42
N MET A 186 6.81 -0.55 7.39
CA MET A 186 7.20 -1.25 6.17
C MET A 186 6.02 -2.00 5.56
N HIS A 187 5.85 -1.87 4.25
CA HIS A 187 5.10 -2.80 3.42
C HIS A 187 6.06 -3.73 2.67
N LEU A 188 5.69 -4.99 2.54
CA LEU A 188 6.43 -5.95 1.72
C LEU A 188 5.54 -6.50 0.61
N ASP A 189 5.99 -6.36 -0.64
CA ASP A 189 5.36 -6.92 -1.83
C ASP A 189 6.24 -8.03 -2.42
N MET A 190 5.65 -9.19 -2.73
CA MET A 190 6.41 -10.36 -3.19
C MET A 190 7.11 -10.12 -4.53
N LYS A 191 6.48 -9.41 -5.46
CA LYS A 191 7.08 -9.07 -6.76
C LYS A 191 8.27 -8.11 -6.56
N ALA A 192 8.10 -7.10 -5.71
CA ALA A 192 9.16 -6.14 -5.41
C ALA A 192 10.34 -6.82 -4.69
N MET A 193 10.07 -7.68 -3.71
CA MET A 193 11.10 -8.44 -2.99
C MET A 193 11.90 -9.40 -3.88
N ALA A 194 11.38 -9.82 -5.02
CA ALA A 194 12.14 -10.64 -5.97
C ALA A 194 13.39 -9.94 -6.51
N HIS A 195 13.47 -8.62 -6.41
CA HIS A 195 14.63 -7.80 -6.79
C HIS A 195 15.60 -7.54 -5.63
N GLU A 196 15.24 -7.95 -4.41
CA GLU A 196 16.14 -7.83 -3.27
C GLU A 196 17.30 -8.83 -3.36
N PRO A 197 18.55 -8.40 -3.15
CA PRO A 197 19.71 -9.27 -3.28
C PRO A 197 19.68 -10.51 -2.38
N ALA A 198 19.04 -10.40 -1.22
CA ALA A 198 18.88 -11.50 -0.27
C ALA A 198 17.75 -12.48 -0.64
N GLY A 199 16.87 -12.09 -1.59
CA GLY A 199 15.69 -12.85 -1.99
C GLY A 199 14.51 -12.73 -1.00
N THR A 200 13.34 -13.14 -1.45
CA THR A 200 12.05 -12.92 -0.75
C THR A 200 12.05 -13.42 0.70
N LEU A 201 12.49 -14.66 0.94
CA LEU A 201 12.41 -15.24 2.29
C LEU A 201 13.33 -14.53 3.29
N ALA A 202 14.58 -14.26 2.90
CA ALA A 202 15.51 -13.55 3.75
C ALA A 202 15.00 -12.13 4.06
N THR A 203 14.43 -11.45 3.06
CA THR A 203 13.84 -10.11 3.24
C THR A 203 12.71 -10.12 4.25
N ILE A 204 11.81 -11.13 4.23
CA ILE A 204 10.74 -11.29 5.23
C ILE A 204 11.34 -11.41 6.65
N TYR A 205 12.36 -12.25 6.84
CA TYR A 205 12.99 -12.43 8.16
C TYR A 205 13.74 -11.18 8.62
N ASP A 206 14.42 -10.49 7.71
CA ASP A 206 15.22 -9.29 8.04
C ASP A 206 14.33 -8.12 8.47
N HIS A 207 13.09 -8.06 7.96
CA HIS A 207 12.12 -6.99 8.25
C HIS A 207 11.00 -7.41 9.20
N ARG A 208 11.12 -8.55 9.90
CA ARG A 208 10.07 -9.13 10.76
C ARG A 208 9.48 -8.20 11.82
N TRP A 209 10.22 -7.20 12.28
CA TRP A 209 9.76 -6.25 13.28
C TRP A 209 9.18 -4.96 12.69
N GLU A 210 9.37 -4.76 11.41
CA GLU A 210 9.02 -3.53 10.69
C GLU A 210 7.79 -3.72 9.80
N VAL A 211 7.59 -4.95 9.27
CA VAL A 211 6.49 -5.24 8.37
C VAL A 211 5.14 -5.07 9.05
N ALA A 212 4.29 -4.25 8.44
CA ALA A 212 2.93 -4.00 8.90
C ALA A 212 1.88 -4.47 7.90
N HIS A 213 2.23 -4.53 6.62
CA HIS A 213 1.33 -4.97 5.56
C HIS A 213 2.08 -5.79 4.51
N PHE A 214 1.35 -6.70 3.85
CA PHE A 214 1.97 -7.64 2.92
C PHE A 214 1.10 -7.84 1.67
N HIS A 215 1.70 -7.64 0.48
CA HIS A 215 1.06 -8.01 -0.78
C HIS A 215 1.55 -9.37 -1.27
N GLY A 216 0.59 -10.28 -1.47
CA GLY A 216 0.77 -11.60 -2.05
C GLY A 216 0.46 -11.57 -3.55
N ASN A 217 1.47 -11.80 -4.36
CA ASN A 217 1.37 -11.93 -5.81
C ASN A 217 2.38 -12.96 -6.29
N ASP A 218 2.66 -13.02 -7.59
CA ASP A 218 3.75 -13.85 -8.10
C ASP A 218 4.70 -13.01 -8.96
N VAL A 219 5.95 -13.41 -9.02
CA VAL A 219 7.01 -12.68 -9.76
C VAL A 219 6.77 -12.60 -11.25
N ASN A 220 5.89 -13.44 -11.78
CA ASN A 220 5.49 -13.45 -13.19
C ASN A 220 4.30 -12.53 -13.50
N HIS A 221 3.90 -11.67 -12.55
CA HIS A 221 2.77 -10.76 -12.67
C HIS A 221 1.39 -11.45 -12.76
N ARG A 222 1.28 -12.66 -12.26
CA ARG A 222 0.01 -13.41 -12.20
C ARG A 222 -0.42 -13.62 -10.75
N GLY A 223 -1.61 -14.15 -10.60
CA GLY A 223 -2.14 -14.51 -9.28
C GLY A 223 -1.24 -15.49 -8.53
N PRO A 224 -1.27 -15.47 -7.22
CA PRO A 224 -0.49 -16.37 -6.38
C PRO A 224 -0.66 -17.84 -6.80
N GLY A 225 0.45 -18.56 -6.97
CA GLY A 225 0.46 -19.96 -7.41
C GLY A 225 0.43 -20.18 -8.93
N GLN A 226 0.43 -19.12 -9.73
CA GLN A 226 0.51 -19.21 -11.19
C GLN A 226 1.95 -18.96 -11.72
N GLY A 227 2.90 -18.78 -10.82
CA GLY A 227 4.30 -18.53 -11.12
C GLY A 227 5.24 -19.46 -10.34
N PRO A 228 6.54 -19.15 -10.35
CA PRO A 228 7.56 -20.00 -9.73
C PRO A 228 7.71 -19.79 -8.21
N THR A 229 6.99 -18.86 -7.60
CA THR A 229 7.16 -18.52 -6.18
C THR A 229 6.69 -19.65 -5.27
N ASP A 230 7.55 -20.09 -4.34
CA ASP A 230 7.16 -21.06 -3.30
C ASP A 230 6.30 -20.37 -2.22
N LEU A 231 5.00 -20.33 -2.46
CA LEU A 231 4.03 -19.74 -1.54
C LEU A 231 3.95 -20.46 -0.20
N HIS A 232 4.27 -21.77 -0.16
CA HIS A 232 4.31 -22.51 1.11
C HIS A 232 5.47 -22.02 1.98
N ALA A 233 6.63 -21.76 1.38
CA ALA A 233 7.76 -21.19 2.08
C ALA A 233 7.47 -19.78 2.59
N VAL A 234 6.85 -18.92 1.76
CA VAL A 234 6.43 -17.57 2.14
C VAL A 234 5.42 -17.61 3.30
N ALA A 235 4.37 -18.42 3.19
CA ALA A 235 3.37 -18.57 4.25
C ALA A 235 3.96 -19.11 5.54
N ARG A 236 4.98 -19.98 5.46
CA ARG A 236 5.74 -20.46 6.62
C ARG A 236 6.55 -19.33 7.25
N ALA A 237 7.29 -18.56 6.45
CA ALA A 237 8.07 -17.42 6.94
C ALA A 237 7.18 -16.39 7.65
N LEU A 238 6.03 -16.02 7.09
CA LEU A 238 5.06 -15.11 7.73
C LEU A 238 4.57 -15.66 9.07
N ARG A 239 4.29 -16.97 9.19
CA ARG A 239 3.91 -17.60 10.47
C ARG A 239 5.05 -17.60 11.47
N GLU A 240 6.28 -17.89 11.05
CA GLU A 240 7.45 -17.92 11.92
C GLU A 240 7.80 -16.55 12.50
N ILE A 241 7.62 -15.48 11.72
CA ILE A 241 7.78 -14.12 12.23
C ILE A 241 6.55 -13.63 13.03
N LYS A 242 5.51 -14.47 13.17
CA LYS A 242 4.25 -14.15 13.85
C LYS A 242 3.54 -12.95 13.22
N TYR A 243 3.49 -12.89 11.90
CA TYR A 243 2.76 -11.86 11.19
C TYR A 243 1.26 -12.03 11.42
N GLU A 244 0.59 -10.99 11.91
CA GLU A 244 -0.84 -10.97 12.27
C GLU A 244 -1.65 -10.02 11.39
N GLY A 245 -1.00 -9.35 10.43
CA GLY A 245 -1.65 -8.43 9.50
C GLY A 245 -2.38 -9.12 8.36
N TRP A 246 -2.91 -8.32 7.47
CA TRP A 246 -3.54 -8.76 6.24
C TRP A 246 -2.50 -9.19 5.20
N VAL A 247 -2.84 -10.22 4.44
CA VAL A 247 -2.16 -10.58 3.20
C VAL A 247 -3.13 -10.26 2.06
N SER A 248 -2.90 -9.15 1.38
CA SER A 248 -3.73 -8.74 0.25
C SER A 248 -3.14 -9.24 -1.06
N VAL A 249 -3.98 -9.82 -1.92
CA VAL A 249 -3.58 -10.15 -3.29
C VAL A 249 -3.73 -8.90 -4.15
N CYS A 250 -2.61 -8.41 -4.65
CA CYS A 250 -2.54 -7.22 -5.49
C CYS A 250 -1.99 -7.60 -6.87
N LEU A 251 -2.79 -7.40 -7.90
CA LEU A 251 -2.49 -7.77 -9.29
C LEU A 251 -2.63 -6.54 -10.19
N LEU A 252 -1.58 -5.75 -10.26
CA LEU A 252 -1.53 -4.50 -11.03
C LEU A 252 -0.85 -4.73 -12.38
N TYR A 253 -1.62 -5.17 -13.36
CA TYR A 253 -1.08 -5.41 -14.71
C TYR A 253 -2.08 -5.13 -15.81
#